data_a1e6de57dddb00b88e3225f5c988fca9
#
_entry.id   a1e6de57dddb00b88e3225f5c988fca9
#
_cell.length_a   1.000
_cell.length_b   1.000
_cell.length_c   1.000
_cell.angle_alpha   90.00
_cell.angle_beta   90.00
_cell.angle_gamma   90.00
#
_symmetry.space_group_name_H-M   'P 1'
#
loop_
_entity.id
_entity.type
_entity.pdbx_description
1 polymer ?
#
loop_
_entity_poly.entity_id
_entity_poly.type
_entity_poly.pdbx_seq_one_letter_code
_entity_poly.pdbx_strand_id
1 'polypeptide(L)'
;HDLCRRQRQMCIRDRQHFKNFSQWMKNEKIEMNLLTGKTKKKEWEKINEGLISGKTKILIGTHSVFQKRVSLNNLALVVVDEQQRFGVKQRFEILQKTSKNLMPHQLFMTATPIPRTLAMTMFADLSVSKIDEMPPGRNPVSTSVMSNTKRDELIERLEVICKNGNQAFWLCTMIEESENLDVQTAEASKKWLEEKSSDLKVGLVHSKLTKNQKDKAINEFREGTIDVLVCTTVIEVGMDVPNASLMIIENAERLGLSQLHQLRGRVGRGPDMQAHCILLYEGELGETAEARMSAMKETNDGFKISEIDLEIRGSGEILGTKQSGGMELKIADLIRDAQFLDK
;
A
#
# COMPACT_ATOMS: atom_id res chain seq x y z
N HIS A 1 13.45 3.56 13.13
CA HIS A 1 12.20 2.84 13.45
C HIS A 1 11.33 2.61 12.21
N ASP A 2 11.22 3.61 11.36
CA ASP A 2 10.40 3.54 10.14
C ASP A 2 10.93 2.51 9.13
N LEU A 3 12.22 2.39 8.98
CA LEU A 3 12.87 1.37 8.15
C LEU A 3 12.56 -0.07 8.60
N CYS A 4 12.53 -0.34 9.90
CA CYS A 4 12.15 -1.65 10.43
C CYS A 4 10.66 -1.94 10.25
N ARG A 5 9.81 -0.92 10.30
CA ARG A 5 8.37 -1.01 10.09
C ARG A 5 8.05 -1.36 8.64
N ARG A 6 8.65 -0.63 7.69
CA ARG A 6 8.54 -0.89 6.24
C ARG A 6 9.05 -2.28 5.84
N GLN A 7 10.17 -2.74 6.42
CA GLN A 7 10.71 -4.08 6.17
C GLN A 7 9.80 -5.22 6.66
N ARG A 8 9.09 -5.05 7.79
CA ARG A 8 8.13 -6.07 8.28
C ARG A 8 6.92 -6.22 7.39
N GLN A 9 6.42 -5.13 6.86
CA GLN A 9 5.26 -5.08 5.96
C GLN A 9 5.56 -5.78 4.64
N MET A 10 6.72 -5.55 4.06
CA MET A 10 7.17 -6.19 2.83
C MET A 10 7.22 -7.72 2.94
N CYS A 11 7.64 -8.25 4.10
CA CYS A 11 7.72 -9.70 4.31
C CYS A 11 6.36 -10.45 4.24
N ILE A 12 5.24 -9.80 4.53
CA ILE A 12 3.91 -10.42 4.43
C ILE A 12 3.51 -10.52 2.95
N ARG A 13 3.68 -9.46 2.20
CA ARG A 13 3.35 -9.39 0.77
C ARG A 13 4.21 -10.37 -0.05
N ASP A 14 5.51 -10.44 0.23
CA ASP A 14 6.41 -11.36 -0.44
C ASP A 14 6.04 -12.83 -0.20
N ARG A 15 5.62 -13.18 1.02
CA ARG A 15 5.10 -14.51 1.32
C ARG A 15 3.80 -14.80 0.58
N GLN A 16 2.94 -13.81 0.41
CA GLN A 16 1.72 -13.95 -0.36
C GLN A 16 2.04 -14.17 -1.84
N HIS A 17 2.95 -13.38 -2.41
CA HIS A 17 3.44 -13.61 -3.77
C HIS A 17 4.05 -14.99 -3.92
N PHE A 18 4.95 -15.38 -3.01
CA PHE A 18 5.56 -16.69 -3.04
C PHE A 18 4.52 -17.83 -2.99
N LYS A 19 3.50 -17.71 -2.12
CA LYS A 19 2.41 -18.68 -2.02
C LYS A 19 1.61 -18.76 -3.33
N ASN A 20 1.24 -17.64 -3.90
CA ASN A 20 0.47 -17.58 -5.14
C ASN A 20 1.27 -18.17 -6.32
N PHE A 21 2.52 -17.74 -6.49
CA PHE A 21 3.39 -18.29 -7.53
C PHE A 21 3.64 -19.79 -7.34
N SER A 22 3.85 -20.25 -6.10
CA SER A 22 4.01 -21.68 -5.80
C SER A 22 2.77 -22.49 -6.18
N GLN A 23 1.59 -21.89 -6.01
CA GLN A 23 0.33 -22.53 -6.39
C GLN A 23 0.16 -22.59 -7.92
N TRP A 24 0.44 -21.49 -8.62
CA TRP A 24 0.33 -21.43 -10.08
C TRP A 24 1.35 -22.31 -10.79
N MET A 25 2.57 -22.38 -10.26
CA MET A 25 3.67 -23.18 -10.82
C MET A 25 3.74 -24.62 -10.27
N LYS A 26 2.69 -25.08 -9.56
CA LYS A 26 2.69 -26.40 -8.90
C LYS A 26 2.93 -27.55 -9.88
N ASN A 27 2.42 -27.43 -11.10
CA ASN A 27 2.55 -28.47 -12.14
C ASN A 27 3.83 -28.30 -12.98
N GLU A 28 4.54 -27.19 -12.82
CA GLU A 28 5.79 -26.91 -13.49
C GLU A 28 6.96 -27.34 -12.61
N LYS A 29 7.97 -27.99 -13.20
CA LYS A 29 9.18 -28.39 -12.47
C LYS A 29 10.15 -27.20 -12.27
N ILE A 30 9.62 -26.08 -11.75
CA ILE A 30 10.37 -24.84 -11.56
C ILE A 30 10.73 -24.69 -10.08
N GLU A 31 12.03 -24.62 -9.79
CA GLU A 31 12.48 -24.35 -8.43
C GLU A 31 12.38 -22.86 -8.13
N MET A 32 11.64 -22.56 -7.06
CA MET A 32 11.43 -21.18 -6.56
C MET A 32 11.89 -21.08 -5.12
N ASN A 33 12.45 -19.92 -4.77
CA ASN A 33 12.91 -19.65 -3.42
C ASN A 33 12.45 -18.28 -2.93
N LEU A 34 12.25 -18.16 -1.61
CA LEU A 34 11.90 -16.93 -0.92
C LEU A 34 13.08 -16.43 -0.08
N LEU A 35 13.59 -15.23 -0.36
CA LEU A 35 14.67 -14.63 0.36
C LEU A 35 14.21 -13.38 1.13
N THR A 36 14.24 -13.47 2.45
CA THR A 36 13.85 -12.38 3.35
C THR A 36 14.96 -12.05 4.34
N GLY A 37 14.86 -10.93 5.03
CA GLY A 37 15.81 -10.58 6.09
C GLY A 37 15.82 -11.56 7.28
N LYS A 38 14.86 -12.50 7.36
CA LYS A 38 14.77 -13.54 8.39
C LYS A 38 15.26 -14.92 7.92
N THR A 39 15.70 -15.05 6.69
CA THR A 39 16.22 -16.31 6.13
C THR A 39 17.51 -16.68 6.88
N LYS A 40 17.54 -17.89 7.44
CA LYS A 40 18.70 -18.38 8.22
C LYS A 40 19.91 -18.60 7.29
N LYS A 41 21.12 -18.51 7.85
CA LYS A 41 22.37 -18.60 7.10
C LYS A 41 22.45 -19.86 6.23
N LYS A 42 22.15 -21.04 6.78
CA LYS A 42 22.17 -22.32 6.03
C LYS A 42 21.17 -22.34 4.85
N GLU A 43 19.99 -21.80 5.05
CA GLU A 43 18.97 -21.71 4.00
C GLU A 43 19.40 -20.71 2.92
N TRP A 44 19.99 -19.60 3.35
CA TRP A 44 20.54 -18.60 2.43
C TRP A 44 21.64 -19.19 1.54
N GLU A 45 22.58 -19.96 2.12
CA GLU A 45 23.67 -20.63 1.39
C GLU A 45 23.10 -21.57 0.31
N LYS A 46 22.10 -22.39 0.68
CA LYS A 46 21.41 -23.30 -0.26
C LYS A 46 20.72 -22.54 -1.40
N ILE A 47 20.03 -21.43 -1.09
CA ILE A 47 19.38 -20.59 -2.11
C ILE A 47 20.45 -20.02 -3.06
N ASN A 48 21.55 -19.52 -2.53
CA ASN A 48 22.60 -18.91 -3.33
C ASN A 48 23.32 -19.95 -4.24
N GLU A 49 23.56 -21.15 -3.74
CA GLU A 49 24.06 -22.28 -4.56
C GLU A 49 23.09 -22.63 -5.69
N GLY A 50 21.78 -22.66 -5.40
CA GLY A 50 20.73 -22.86 -6.39
C GLY A 50 20.69 -21.77 -7.46
N LEU A 51 20.93 -20.52 -7.09
CA LEU A 51 21.01 -19.39 -8.03
C LEU A 51 22.27 -19.48 -8.91
N ILE A 52 23.43 -19.78 -8.33
CA ILE A 52 24.70 -19.91 -9.07
C ILE A 52 24.65 -21.08 -10.04
N SER A 53 24.12 -22.23 -9.62
CA SER A 53 23.97 -23.42 -10.47
C SER A 53 22.84 -23.28 -11.50
N GLY A 54 22.01 -22.24 -11.42
CA GLY A 54 20.86 -22.05 -12.29
C GLY A 54 19.69 -23.02 -12.03
N LYS A 55 19.70 -23.74 -10.90
CA LYS A 55 18.60 -24.60 -10.46
C LYS A 55 17.41 -23.79 -10.00
N THR A 56 17.65 -22.78 -9.17
CA THR A 56 16.62 -21.79 -8.77
C THR A 56 16.32 -20.87 -9.94
N LYS A 57 15.09 -20.92 -10.45
CA LYS A 57 14.64 -20.14 -11.61
C LYS A 57 13.90 -18.87 -11.21
N ILE A 58 13.22 -18.88 -10.06
CA ILE A 58 12.46 -17.74 -9.56
C ILE A 58 12.90 -17.46 -8.12
N LEU A 59 13.34 -16.21 -7.88
CA LEU A 59 13.65 -15.71 -6.54
C LEU A 59 12.68 -14.62 -6.20
N ILE A 60 11.92 -14.79 -5.13
CA ILE A 60 11.02 -13.78 -4.58
C ILE A 60 11.63 -13.27 -3.28
N GLY A 61 11.58 -11.98 -3.02
CA GLY A 61 12.09 -11.45 -1.77
C GLY A 61 11.99 -9.95 -1.61
N THR A 62 12.37 -9.52 -0.42
CA THR A 62 12.46 -8.11 -0.02
C THR A 62 13.78 -7.48 -0.49
N HIS A 63 14.15 -6.37 0.14
CA HIS A 63 15.49 -5.74 0.00
C HIS A 63 16.66 -6.72 0.17
N SER A 64 16.43 -7.90 0.75
CA SER A 64 17.46 -8.94 0.91
C SER A 64 18.03 -9.44 -0.42
N VAL A 65 17.25 -9.36 -1.49
CA VAL A 65 17.67 -9.74 -2.86
C VAL A 65 18.73 -8.78 -3.42
N PHE A 66 18.70 -7.51 -2.96
CA PHE A 66 19.64 -6.49 -3.40
C PHE A 66 21.02 -6.59 -2.72
N GLN A 67 21.15 -7.38 -1.66
CA GLN A 67 22.42 -7.50 -0.93
C GLN A 67 23.54 -8.02 -1.85
N LYS A 68 24.74 -7.43 -1.74
CA LYS A 68 25.91 -7.78 -2.57
C LYS A 68 26.26 -9.26 -2.60
N ARG A 69 25.93 -9.99 -1.54
CA ARG A 69 26.19 -11.43 -1.40
C ARG A 69 25.28 -12.34 -2.23
N VAL A 70 24.22 -11.81 -2.86
CA VAL A 70 23.32 -12.59 -3.73
C VAL A 70 23.84 -12.51 -5.16
N SER A 71 24.18 -13.65 -5.75
CA SER A 71 24.68 -13.75 -7.13
C SER A 71 23.55 -14.10 -8.08
N LEU A 72 23.37 -13.30 -9.13
CA LEU A 72 22.30 -13.44 -10.13
C LEU A 72 22.93 -13.51 -11.53
N ASN A 73 23.63 -14.61 -11.82
CA ASN A 73 24.46 -14.69 -13.02
C ASN A 73 23.69 -14.63 -14.34
N ASN A 74 22.48 -15.21 -14.40
CA ASN A 74 21.68 -15.31 -15.63
C ASN A 74 20.27 -14.68 -15.39
N LEU A 75 20.25 -13.48 -14.89
CA LEU A 75 19.01 -12.77 -14.62
C LEU A 75 18.37 -12.32 -15.94
N ALA A 76 17.20 -12.84 -16.28
CA ALA A 76 16.47 -12.51 -17.49
C ALA A 76 15.38 -11.45 -17.27
N LEU A 77 14.73 -11.49 -16.10
CA LEU A 77 13.61 -10.59 -15.77
C LEU A 77 13.70 -10.14 -14.31
N VAL A 78 13.49 -8.85 -14.10
CA VAL A 78 13.32 -8.23 -12.78
C VAL A 78 11.92 -7.64 -12.71
N VAL A 79 11.14 -8.06 -11.72
CA VAL A 79 9.82 -7.48 -11.42
C VAL A 79 9.89 -6.79 -10.07
N VAL A 80 9.59 -5.49 -10.05
CA VAL A 80 9.58 -4.67 -8.83
C VAL A 80 8.17 -4.16 -8.60
N ASP A 81 7.55 -4.66 -7.54
CA ASP A 81 6.24 -4.18 -7.10
C ASP A 81 6.39 -3.02 -6.11
N GLU A 82 5.45 -2.06 -6.15
CA GLU A 82 5.50 -0.82 -5.35
C GLU A 82 6.83 -0.06 -5.53
N GLN A 83 7.14 0.27 -6.77
CA GLN A 83 8.39 0.93 -7.18
C GLN A 83 8.80 2.10 -6.27
N GLN A 84 7.85 2.90 -5.79
CA GLN A 84 8.10 4.06 -4.92
C GLN A 84 8.79 3.70 -3.59
N ARG A 85 8.81 2.41 -3.21
CA ARG A 85 9.48 1.91 -2.01
C ARG A 85 10.96 1.62 -2.23
N PHE A 86 11.43 1.69 -3.48
CA PHE A 86 12.81 1.41 -3.84
C PHE A 86 13.49 2.67 -4.34
N GLY A 87 14.59 3.05 -3.68
CA GLY A 87 15.41 4.17 -4.13
C GLY A 87 16.09 3.90 -5.48
N VAL A 88 16.44 4.95 -6.19
CA VAL A 88 17.15 4.88 -7.49
C VAL A 88 18.40 4.01 -7.40
N LYS A 89 19.20 4.17 -6.34
CA LYS A 89 20.42 3.40 -6.12
C LYS A 89 20.17 1.89 -6.06
N GLN A 90 19.10 1.46 -5.40
CA GLN A 90 18.76 0.05 -5.26
C GLN A 90 18.35 -0.59 -6.60
N ARG A 91 17.69 0.17 -7.45
CA ARG A 91 17.34 -0.27 -8.82
C ARG A 91 18.58 -0.49 -9.67
N PHE A 92 19.56 0.41 -9.58
CA PHE A 92 20.86 0.24 -10.24
C PHE A 92 21.65 -0.95 -9.72
N GLU A 93 21.63 -1.22 -8.43
CA GLU A 93 22.36 -2.34 -7.82
C GLU A 93 21.91 -3.72 -8.34
N ILE A 94 20.64 -3.90 -8.71
CA ILE A 94 20.17 -5.14 -9.35
C ILE A 94 20.80 -5.32 -10.74
N LEU A 95 20.87 -4.25 -11.53
CA LEU A 95 21.43 -4.31 -12.87
C LEU A 95 22.92 -4.64 -12.87
N GLN A 96 23.65 -4.15 -11.85
CA GLN A 96 25.07 -4.43 -11.72
C GLN A 96 25.39 -5.88 -11.32
N LYS A 97 24.38 -6.67 -10.91
CA LYS A 97 24.55 -8.09 -10.54
C LYS A 97 24.51 -9.04 -11.72
N THR A 98 24.13 -8.55 -12.89
CA THR A 98 24.11 -9.36 -14.10
C THR A 98 25.51 -9.50 -14.69
N SER A 99 25.75 -10.59 -15.41
CA SER A 99 26.95 -10.71 -16.22
C SER A 99 27.00 -9.60 -17.25
N LYS A 100 28.20 -9.05 -17.52
CA LYS A 100 28.43 -7.82 -18.33
C LYS A 100 27.76 -7.80 -19.72
N ASN A 101 27.27 -8.94 -20.22
CA ASN A 101 26.74 -9.08 -21.57
C ASN A 101 25.21 -9.29 -21.65
N LEU A 102 24.51 -9.30 -20.52
CA LEU A 102 23.06 -9.54 -20.50
C LEU A 102 22.36 -8.46 -19.67
N MET A 103 21.49 -7.69 -20.32
CA MET A 103 20.59 -6.75 -19.66
C MET A 103 19.26 -7.46 -19.40
N PRO A 104 18.81 -7.60 -18.14
CA PRO A 104 17.52 -8.20 -17.84
C PRO A 104 16.39 -7.26 -18.27
N HIS A 105 15.27 -7.84 -18.69
CA HIS A 105 14.03 -7.11 -18.81
C HIS A 105 13.61 -6.61 -17.43
N GLN A 106 13.03 -5.41 -17.39
CA GLN A 106 12.61 -4.77 -16.15
C GLN A 106 11.14 -4.42 -16.22
N LEU A 107 10.38 -4.85 -15.23
CA LEU A 107 8.98 -4.49 -15.04
C LEU A 107 8.85 -3.79 -13.68
N PHE A 108 8.53 -2.51 -13.70
CA PHE A 108 8.23 -1.74 -12.51
C PHE A 108 6.72 -1.56 -12.40
N MET A 109 6.17 -1.94 -11.25
CA MET A 109 4.74 -1.82 -10.97
C MET A 109 4.52 -0.84 -9.82
N THR A 110 3.45 -0.07 -9.90
CA THR A 110 3.02 0.81 -8.82
C THR A 110 1.50 0.86 -8.74
N ALA A 111 0.97 0.87 -7.51
CA ALA A 111 -0.44 1.09 -7.25
C ALA A 111 -0.79 2.57 -7.12
N THR A 112 0.24 3.43 -6.93
CA THR A 112 0.08 4.89 -6.99
C THR A 112 0.46 5.34 -8.37
N PRO A 113 -0.49 5.77 -9.20
CA PRO A 113 -0.19 6.26 -10.52
C PRO A 113 0.80 7.44 -10.42
N ILE A 114 1.80 7.40 -11.27
CA ILE A 114 2.70 8.55 -11.45
C ILE A 114 2.09 9.37 -12.58
N PRO A 115 1.82 10.67 -12.39
CA PRO A 115 1.35 11.51 -13.46
C PRO A 115 2.23 11.35 -14.70
N ARG A 116 1.61 11.30 -15.89
CA ARG A 116 2.34 11.03 -17.15
C ARG A 116 3.52 11.96 -17.33
N THR A 117 3.34 13.23 -17.07
CA THR A 117 4.37 14.26 -17.16
C THR A 117 5.58 13.97 -16.27
N LEU A 118 5.33 13.55 -15.03
CA LEU A 118 6.38 13.20 -14.10
C LEU A 118 7.05 11.86 -14.49
N ALA A 119 6.28 10.91 -14.99
CA ALA A 119 6.79 9.63 -15.47
C ALA A 119 7.74 9.83 -16.66
N MET A 120 7.39 10.67 -17.64
CA MET A 120 8.23 10.99 -18.80
C MET A 120 9.52 11.69 -18.40
N THR A 121 9.47 12.58 -17.42
CA THR A 121 10.65 13.29 -16.92
C THR A 121 11.60 12.40 -16.13
N MET A 122 11.05 11.52 -15.31
CA MET A 122 11.86 10.65 -14.43
C MET A 122 12.32 9.36 -15.09
N PHE A 123 11.62 8.91 -16.13
CA PHE A 123 11.78 7.58 -16.74
C PHE A 123 11.73 7.64 -18.27
N ALA A 124 12.35 8.65 -18.88
CA ALA A 124 12.31 8.90 -20.33
C ALA A 124 12.55 7.66 -21.21
N ASP A 125 13.32 6.68 -20.70
CA ASP A 125 13.66 5.45 -21.44
C ASP A 125 12.72 4.27 -21.15
N LEU A 126 11.62 4.49 -20.38
CA LEU A 126 10.69 3.40 -20.03
C LEU A 126 9.39 3.48 -20.82
N SER A 127 9.00 2.37 -21.42
CA SER A 127 7.65 2.20 -21.96
C SER A 127 6.65 2.08 -20.79
N VAL A 128 5.57 2.87 -20.83
CA VAL A 128 4.55 2.89 -19.79
C VAL A 128 3.29 2.19 -20.29
N SER A 129 2.85 1.17 -19.54
CA SER A 129 1.55 0.52 -19.75
C SER A 129 0.62 0.91 -18.61
N LYS A 130 -0.57 1.39 -18.96
CA LYS A 130 -1.61 1.80 -18.02
C LYS A 130 -2.70 0.74 -17.97
N ILE A 131 -3.08 0.33 -16.76
CA ILE A 131 -4.27 -0.49 -16.49
C ILE A 131 -5.32 0.47 -15.92
N ASP A 132 -6.31 0.81 -16.71
CA ASP A 132 -7.36 1.78 -16.37
C ASP A 132 -8.72 1.13 -16.15
N GLU A 133 -8.84 -0.17 -16.40
CA GLU A 133 -10.05 -0.93 -16.13
C GLU A 133 -10.06 -1.49 -14.71
N MET A 134 -11.25 -1.51 -14.10
CA MET A 134 -11.46 -2.19 -12.82
C MET A 134 -11.50 -3.70 -13.03
N PRO A 135 -11.03 -4.51 -12.07
CA PRO A 135 -11.21 -5.96 -12.14
C PRO A 135 -12.67 -6.34 -12.27
N PRO A 136 -13.01 -7.40 -13.05
CA PRO A 136 -14.39 -7.86 -13.20
C PRO A 136 -15.05 -8.13 -11.84
N GLY A 137 -16.32 -7.72 -11.70
CA GLY A 137 -17.10 -7.89 -10.47
C GLY A 137 -16.74 -6.93 -9.33
N ARG A 138 -15.86 -5.95 -9.56
CA ARG A 138 -15.53 -4.94 -8.57
C ARG A 138 -16.28 -3.64 -8.80
N ASN A 139 -17.11 -3.25 -7.83
CA ASN A 139 -17.84 -1.99 -7.88
C ASN A 139 -16.97 -0.81 -7.38
N PRO A 140 -17.21 0.41 -7.90
CA PRO A 140 -16.61 1.62 -7.35
C PRO A 140 -16.95 1.82 -5.87
N VAL A 141 -15.97 2.25 -5.06
CA VAL A 141 -16.21 2.54 -3.65
C VAL A 141 -16.82 3.92 -3.49
N SER A 142 -18.00 3.99 -2.88
CA SER A 142 -18.65 5.27 -2.55
C SER A 142 -17.91 5.96 -1.41
N THR A 143 -17.46 7.20 -1.62
CA THR A 143 -16.73 7.96 -0.59
C THR A 143 -17.60 9.08 -0.02
N SER A 144 -17.67 9.16 1.32
CA SER A 144 -18.35 10.22 2.06
C SER A 144 -17.38 10.93 2.98
N VAL A 145 -17.58 12.23 3.15
CA VAL A 145 -16.79 13.09 4.07
C VAL A 145 -17.72 13.57 5.16
N MET A 146 -17.34 13.39 6.43
CA MET A 146 -18.17 13.74 7.58
C MET A 146 -17.31 14.37 8.70
N SER A 147 -17.89 15.32 9.44
CA SER A 147 -17.28 15.81 10.66
C SER A 147 -17.28 14.73 11.76
N ASN A 148 -16.23 14.69 12.56
CA ASN A 148 -16.11 13.78 13.70
C ASN A 148 -17.24 14.00 14.74
N THR A 149 -17.89 15.16 14.77
CA THR A 149 -19.06 15.43 15.61
C THR A 149 -20.25 14.51 15.29
N LYS A 150 -20.29 13.91 14.09
CA LYS A 150 -21.32 12.96 13.64
C LYS A 150 -20.90 11.50 13.79
N ARG A 151 -19.85 11.23 14.55
CA ARG A 151 -19.29 9.89 14.73
C ARG A 151 -20.32 8.91 15.30
N ASP A 152 -21.18 9.36 16.20
CA ASP A 152 -22.23 8.53 16.81
C ASP A 152 -23.24 8.01 15.77
N GLU A 153 -23.54 8.78 14.71
CA GLU A 153 -24.45 8.35 13.64
C GLU A 153 -23.92 7.13 12.84
N LEU A 154 -22.62 6.86 12.94
CA LEU A 154 -22.00 5.72 12.23
C LEU A 154 -22.27 4.39 12.91
N ILE A 155 -22.61 4.37 14.20
CA ILE A 155 -22.85 3.11 14.94
C ILE A 155 -24.01 2.35 14.34
N GLU A 156 -25.14 3.03 14.10
CA GLU A 156 -26.32 2.40 13.49
C GLU A 156 -26.00 1.80 12.11
N ARG A 157 -25.21 2.52 11.31
CA ARG A 157 -24.77 2.02 9.99
C ARG A 157 -23.83 0.82 10.11
N LEU A 158 -22.90 0.84 11.06
CA LEU A 158 -22.00 -0.28 11.34
C LEU A 158 -22.79 -1.53 11.72
N GLU A 159 -23.75 -1.40 12.64
CA GLU A 159 -24.58 -2.52 13.06
C GLU A 159 -25.37 -3.13 11.89
N VAL A 160 -25.97 -2.30 11.05
CA VAL A 160 -26.71 -2.78 9.88
C VAL A 160 -25.78 -3.52 8.91
N ILE A 161 -24.61 -2.98 8.63
CA ILE A 161 -23.61 -3.57 7.74
C ILE A 161 -23.12 -4.91 8.29
N CYS A 162 -22.78 -4.96 9.58
CA CYS A 162 -22.26 -6.17 10.22
C CYS A 162 -23.34 -7.25 10.39
N LYS A 163 -24.58 -6.88 10.68
CA LYS A 163 -25.73 -7.82 10.71
C LYS A 163 -25.99 -8.48 9.35
N ASN A 164 -25.62 -7.81 8.26
CA ASN A 164 -25.71 -8.36 6.89
C ASN A 164 -24.50 -9.23 6.50
N GLY A 165 -23.62 -9.58 7.45
CA GLY A 165 -22.46 -10.43 7.22
C GLY A 165 -21.25 -9.72 6.61
N ASN A 166 -21.29 -8.41 6.51
CA ASN A 166 -20.16 -7.59 6.07
C ASN A 166 -19.30 -7.15 7.24
N GLN A 167 -18.08 -6.70 6.95
CA GLN A 167 -17.10 -6.29 7.95
C GLN A 167 -16.60 -4.86 7.67
N ALA A 168 -16.11 -4.21 8.73
CA ALA A 168 -15.61 -2.84 8.64
C ALA A 168 -14.18 -2.72 9.15
N PHE A 169 -13.39 -1.86 8.48
CA PHE A 169 -12.15 -1.32 9.02
C PHE A 169 -12.43 0.03 9.68
N TRP A 170 -11.90 0.21 10.86
CA TRP A 170 -11.88 1.49 11.56
C TRP A 170 -10.44 1.93 11.75
N LEU A 171 -9.99 2.87 10.93
CA LEU A 171 -8.61 3.33 10.92
C LEU A 171 -8.46 4.58 11.78
N CYS A 172 -7.65 4.49 12.82
CA CYS A 172 -7.20 5.62 13.61
C CYS A 172 -5.87 6.12 13.03
N THR A 173 -5.87 7.34 12.49
CA THR A 173 -4.66 7.94 11.94
C THR A 173 -3.79 8.52 13.04
N MET A 174 -2.50 8.66 12.77
CA MET A 174 -1.54 9.23 13.73
C MET A 174 -1.83 10.71 13.98
N ILE A 175 -1.91 11.10 15.24
CA ILE A 175 -2.16 12.48 15.65
C ILE A 175 -0.83 13.24 15.81
N GLU A 176 0.24 12.55 16.23
CA GLU A 176 1.60 13.07 16.39
C GLU A 176 2.65 12.00 16.05
N GLU A 177 3.93 12.37 15.99
CA GLU A 177 5.06 11.43 15.78
C GLU A 177 5.26 10.43 16.95
N SER A 178 4.32 10.38 17.92
CA SER A 178 4.37 9.52 19.09
C SER A 178 3.57 8.23 18.90
N GLU A 179 4.26 7.10 18.75
CA GLU A 179 3.64 5.76 18.70
C GLU A 179 2.75 5.44 19.92
N ASN A 180 2.93 6.15 21.04
CA ASN A 180 2.17 5.94 22.27
C ASN A 180 0.76 6.51 22.15
N LEU A 181 0.62 7.70 21.57
CA LEU A 181 -0.67 8.36 21.36
C LEU A 181 -1.54 7.61 20.33
N ASP A 182 -0.93 7.09 19.27
CA ASP A 182 -1.65 6.29 18.27
C ASP A 182 -2.28 5.03 18.86
N VAL A 183 -1.53 4.35 19.73
CA VAL A 183 -2.02 3.15 20.42
C VAL A 183 -3.17 3.52 21.35
N GLN A 184 -3.03 4.60 22.13
CA GLN A 184 -4.09 5.06 23.04
C GLN A 184 -5.35 5.47 22.27
N THR A 185 -5.21 6.13 21.11
CA THR A 185 -6.35 6.49 20.26
C THR A 185 -7.07 5.26 19.72
N ALA A 186 -6.34 4.25 19.25
CA ALA A 186 -6.95 3.02 18.75
C ALA A 186 -7.61 2.19 19.87
N GLU A 187 -7.00 2.13 21.05
CA GLU A 187 -7.59 1.48 22.24
C GLU A 187 -8.85 2.22 22.71
N ALA A 188 -8.81 3.56 22.73
CA ALA A 188 -9.96 4.38 23.08
C ALA A 188 -11.12 4.23 22.08
N SER A 189 -10.81 4.19 20.77
CA SER A 189 -11.81 3.96 19.73
C SER A 189 -12.44 2.56 19.83
N LYS A 190 -11.65 1.53 20.12
CA LYS A 190 -12.18 0.20 20.38
C LYS A 190 -13.14 0.22 21.58
N LYS A 191 -12.70 0.75 22.71
CA LYS A 191 -13.52 0.81 23.94
C LYS A 191 -14.82 1.57 23.70
N TRP A 192 -14.74 2.71 23.02
CA TRP A 192 -15.92 3.50 22.66
C TRP A 192 -16.90 2.70 21.77
N LEU A 193 -16.43 1.94 20.78
CA LEU A 193 -17.27 1.09 19.95
C LEU A 193 -17.97 0.00 20.77
N GLU A 194 -17.23 -0.67 21.68
CA GLU A 194 -17.77 -1.71 22.56
C GLU A 194 -18.79 -1.16 23.57
N GLU A 195 -18.62 0.09 24.05
CA GLU A 195 -19.57 0.76 24.92
C GLU A 195 -20.85 1.21 24.19
N LYS A 196 -20.73 1.62 22.91
CA LYS A 196 -21.87 2.09 22.10
C LYS A 196 -22.71 0.95 21.54
N SER A 197 -22.11 -0.18 21.24
CA SER A 197 -22.80 -1.35 20.70
C SER A 197 -22.22 -2.65 21.26
N SER A 198 -23.02 -3.36 22.06
CA SER A 198 -22.68 -4.67 22.60
C SER A 198 -22.76 -5.79 21.55
N ASP A 199 -23.42 -5.54 20.43
CA ASP A 199 -23.63 -6.52 19.35
C ASP A 199 -22.40 -6.65 18.44
N LEU A 200 -21.53 -5.62 18.40
CA LEU A 200 -20.35 -5.59 17.55
C LEU A 200 -19.15 -6.28 18.20
N LYS A 201 -18.57 -7.23 17.50
CA LYS A 201 -17.30 -7.86 17.90
C LYS A 201 -16.14 -7.03 17.36
N VAL A 202 -15.47 -6.30 18.24
CA VAL A 202 -14.43 -5.34 17.86
C VAL A 202 -13.04 -5.92 18.13
N GLY A 203 -12.26 -6.08 17.06
CA GLY A 203 -10.84 -6.42 17.12
C GLY A 203 -9.95 -5.18 17.12
N LEU A 204 -8.69 -5.35 17.55
CA LEU A 204 -7.71 -4.27 17.62
C LEU A 204 -6.36 -4.71 17.06
N VAL A 205 -5.77 -3.87 16.18
CA VAL A 205 -4.42 -4.08 15.65
C VAL A 205 -3.63 -2.77 15.65
N HIS A 206 -2.53 -2.72 16.41
CA HIS A 206 -1.64 -1.56 16.47
C HIS A 206 -0.15 -1.98 16.57
N SER A 207 0.77 -1.01 16.50
CA SER A 207 2.21 -1.25 16.42
C SER A 207 2.78 -2.05 17.59
N LYS A 208 2.31 -1.82 18.83
CA LYS A 208 2.83 -2.46 20.06
C LYS A 208 2.41 -3.92 20.25
N LEU A 209 1.38 -4.41 19.56
CA LEU A 209 1.00 -5.80 19.66
C LEU A 209 2.12 -6.73 19.18
N THR A 210 2.28 -7.85 19.87
CA THR A 210 3.19 -8.92 19.41
C THR A 210 2.74 -9.47 18.06
N LYS A 211 3.65 -10.13 17.35
CA LYS A 211 3.32 -10.74 16.06
C LYS A 211 2.16 -11.72 16.17
N ASN A 212 2.18 -12.57 17.18
CA ASN A 212 1.13 -13.59 17.39
C ASN A 212 -0.23 -12.96 17.64
N GLN A 213 -0.30 -11.88 18.43
CA GLN A 213 -1.54 -11.14 18.68
C GLN A 213 -2.08 -10.50 17.41
N LYS A 214 -1.20 -9.89 16.59
CA LYS A 214 -1.60 -9.32 15.30
C LYS A 214 -2.11 -10.38 14.34
N ASP A 215 -1.35 -11.48 14.19
CA ASP A 215 -1.72 -12.58 13.30
C ASP A 215 -3.05 -13.21 13.74
N LYS A 216 -3.30 -13.34 15.05
CA LYS A 216 -4.56 -13.83 15.62
C LYS A 216 -5.72 -12.90 15.26
N ALA A 217 -5.66 -11.61 15.61
CA ALA A 217 -6.73 -10.65 15.33
C ALA A 217 -7.04 -10.54 13.81
N ILE A 218 -6.01 -10.59 12.98
CA ILE A 218 -6.17 -10.56 11.51
C ILE A 218 -6.86 -11.84 11.00
N ASN A 219 -6.52 -13.01 11.55
CA ASN A 219 -7.16 -14.26 11.14
C ASN A 219 -8.62 -14.31 11.62
N GLU A 220 -8.89 -13.92 12.84
CA GLU A 220 -10.25 -13.81 13.39
C GLU A 220 -11.12 -12.85 12.54
N PHE A 221 -10.54 -11.74 12.08
CA PHE A 221 -11.23 -10.82 11.17
C PHE A 221 -11.47 -11.44 9.79
N ARG A 222 -10.51 -12.17 9.23
CA ARG A 222 -10.69 -12.89 7.95
C ARG A 222 -11.73 -14.00 8.01
N GLU A 223 -11.82 -14.67 9.15
CA GLU A 223 -12.79 -15.74 9.41
C GLU A 223 -14.19 -15.23 9.73
N GLY A 224 -14.38 -13.89 9.84
CA GLY A 224 -15.66 -13.26 10.14
C GLY A 224 -16.08 -13.37 11.61
N THR A 225 -15.14 -13.70 12.51
CA THR A 225 -15.41 -13.73 13.97
C THR A 225 -15.32 -12.35 14.60
N ILE A 226 -14.71 -11.39 13.93
CA ILE A 226 -14.64 -9.96 14.27
C ILE A 226 -15.39 -9.18 13.18
N ASP A 227 -16.28 -8.29 13.61
CA ASP A 227 -17.11 -7.47 12.74
C ASP A 227 -16.39 -6.16 12.35
N VAL A 228 -15.74 -5.52 13.33
CA VAL A 228 -15.02 -4.25 13.15
C VAL A 228 -13.58 -4.41 13.58
N LEU A 229 -12.64 -4.15 12.68
CA LEU A 229 -11.23 -4.14 13.02
C LEU A 229 -10.73 -2.71 13.19
N VAL A 230 -10.53 -2.31 14.44
CA VAL A 230 -9.88 -1.03 14.78
C VAL A 230 -8.37 -1.18 14.59
N CYS A 231 -7.77 -0.21 13.93
CA CYS A 231 -6.36 -0.31 13.59
C CYS A 231 -5.69 1.06 13.43
N THR A 232 -4.40 1.09 13.65
CA THR A 232 -3.56 2.22 13.24
C THR A 232 -3.09 2.03 11.79
N THR A 233 -2.34 2.98 11.22
CA THR A 233 -1.82 2.99 9.83
C THR A 233 -1.13 1.71 9.34
N VAL A 234 -1.00 0.69 10.19
CA VAL A 234 -0.37 -0.61 9.90
C VAL A 234 -1.13 -1.45 8.85
N ILE A 235 -2.37 -1.08 8.51
CA ILE A 235 -3.19 -1.80 7.50
C ILE A 235 -2.75 -1.54 6.05
N GLU A 236 -1.80 -0.66 5.81
CA GLU A 236 -1.33 -0.35 4.45
C GLU A 236 -0.89 -1.58 3.64
N VAL A 237 -0.74 -2.75 4.26
CA VAL A 237 -0.09 -3.88 3.62
C VAL A 237 -0.93 -5.15 3.61
N GLY A 238 -1.52 -5.38 2.43
CA GLY A 238 -1.73 -6.75 1.94
C GLY A 238 -2.79 -7.60 2.62
N MET A 239 -3.64 -7.04 3.50
CA MET A 239 -4.79 -7.79 3.98
C MET A 239 -5.87 -7.83 2.91
N ASP A 240 -6.16 -9.03 2.46
CA ASP A 240 -7.29 -9.30 1.61
C ASP A 240 -8.41 -9.88 2.47
N VAL A 241 -9.47 -9.10 2.65
CA VAL A 241 -10.66 -9.48 3.41
C VAL A 241 -11.86 -9.25 2.50
N PRO A 242 -12.33 -10.30 1.82
CA PRO A 242 -13.40 -10.18 0.82
C PRO A 242 -14.69 -9.56 1.38
N ASN A 243 -15.01 -9.83 2.65
CA ASN A 243 -16.23 -9.35 3.30
C ASN A 243 -16.15 -7.91 3.84
N ALA A 244 -14.99 -7.27 3.74
CA ALA A 244 -14.85 -5.88 4.18
C ALA A 244 -15.48 -4.92 3.17
N SER A 245 -16.63 -4.35 3.53
CA SER A 245 -17.39 -3.42 2.70
C SER A 245 -17.32 -1.97 3.17
N LEU A 246 -16.86 -1.73 4.39
CA LEU A 246 -16.78 -0.38 4.96
C LEU A 246 -15.37 -0.07 5.44
N MET A 247 -14.86 1.12 5.06
CA MET A 247 -13.65 1.73 5.59
C MET A 247 -14.02 3.05 6.25
N ILE A 248 -13.72 3.19 7.53
CA ILE A 248 -13.82 4.46 8.25
C ILE A 248 -12.41 4.93 8.58
N ILE A 249 -12.10 6.18 8.26
CA ILE A 249 -10.78 6.77 8.47
C ILE A 249 -10.95 8.00 9.35
N GLU A 250 -10.46 7.95 10.59
CA GLU A 250 -10.44 9.09 11.51
C GLU A 250 -9.31 10.04 11.15
N ASN A 251 -9.53 11.34 11.36
CA ASN A 251 -8.60 12.43 11.05
C ASN A 251 -8.02 12.30 9.63
N ALA A 252 -8.90 12.05 8.67
CA ALA A 252 -8.52 11.80 7.28
C ALA A 252 -7.82 13.01 6.63
N GLU A 253 -8.06 14.22 7.13
CA GLU A 253 -7.42 15.47 6.69
C GLU A 253 -5.89 15.45 6.84
N ARG A 254 -5.36 14.58 7.69
CA ARG A 254 -3.91 14.43 7.95
C ARG A 254 -3.21 13.52 6.95
N LEU A 255 -3.98 12.75 6.18
CA LEU A 255 -3.42 11.82 5.19
C LEU A 255 -3.29 12.47 3.83
N GLY A 256 -2.26 12.06 3.08
CA GLY A 256 -2.12 12.42 1.68
C GLY A 256 -3.12 11.69 0.79
N LEU A 257 -3.45 12.27 -0.38
CA LEU A 257 -4.38 11.70 -1.36
C LEU A 257 -4.03 10.27 -1.76
N SER A 258 -2.77 10.00 -2.03
CA SER A 258 -2.29 8.67 -2.39
C SER A 258 -2.52 7.64 -1.28
N GLN A 259 -2.38 8.04 0.01
CA GLN A 259 -2.64 7.17 1.15
C GLN A 259 -4.14 6.88 1.29
N LEU A 260 -4.97 7.92 1.21
CA LEU A 260 -6.43 7.78 1.24
C LEU A 260 -6.93 6.85 0.13
N HIS A 261 -6.42 7.02 -1.09
CA HIS A 261 -6.76 6.16 -2.22
C HIS A 261 -6.37 4.69 -1.99
N GLN A 262 -5.17 4.43 -1.48
CA GLN A 262 -4.71 3.08 -1.15
C GLN A 262 -5.58 2.43 -0.06
N LEU A 263 -5.96 3.20 0.96
CA LEU A 263 -6.83 2.73 2.05
C LEU A 263 -8.25 2.44 1.54
N ARG A 264 -8.84 3.34 0.75
CA ARG A 264 -10.12 3.12 0.09
C ARG A 264 -10.12 1.83 -0.73
N GLY A 265 -9.04 1.54 -1.42
CA GLY A 265 -8.87 0.32 -2.21
C GLY A 265 -8.77 -0.98 -1.40
N ARG A 266 -8.84 -0.92 -0.06
CA ARG A 266 -8.83 -2.12 0.82
C ARG A 266 -10.20 -2.74 1.03
N VAL A 267 -11.26 -2.05 0.71
CA VAL A 267 -12.65 -2.54 0.80
C VAL A 267 -13.25 -2.79 -0.57
N GLY A 268 -14.38 -3.52 -0.62
CA GLY A 268 -15.06 -3.83 -1.86
C GLY A 268 -14.29 -4.81 -2.76
N ARG A 269 -13.66 -5.82 -2.18
CA ARG A 269 -12.91 -6.84 -2.91
C ARG A 269 -13.72 -8.11 -3.16
N GLY A 270 -14.86 -8.25 -2.50
CA GLY A 270 -15.82 -9.30 -2.80
C GLY A 270 -16.55 -9.05 -4.11
N PRO A 271 -17.02 -10.12 -4.80
CA PRO A 271 -17.78 -9.98 -6.04
C PRO A 271 -19.08 -9.23 -5.77
N ASP A 272 -19.42 -8.30 -6.66
CA ASP A 272 -20.65 -7.50 -6.68
C ASP A 272 -20.97 -6.74 -5.36
N MET A 273 -19.97 -6.58 -4.50
CA MET A 273 -20.11 -5.90 -3.21
C MET A 273 -20.17 -4.39 -3.40
N GLN A 274 -21.17 -3.75 -2.79
CA GLN A 274 -21.18 -2.31 -2.59
C GLN A 274 -20.29 -1.95 -1.39
N ALA A 275 -19.29 -1.10 -1.60
CA ALA A 275 -18.37 -0.69 -0.57
C ALA A 275 -18.40 0.83 -0.34
N HIS A 276 -18.15 1.21 0.91
CA HIS A 276 -18.15 2.59 1.34
C HIS A 276 -16.86 2.95 2.04
N CYS A 277 -16.40 4.19 1.80
CA CYS A 277 -15.29 4.79 2.53
C CYS A 277 -15.77 6.08 3.18
N ILE A 278 -15.66 6.18 4.49
CA ILE A 278 -16.05 7.35 5.27
C ILE A 278 -14.79 8.04 5.79
N LEU A 279 -14.61 9.27 5.38
CA LEU A 279 -13.51 10.12 5.79
C LEU A 279 -14.02 11.05 6.91
N LEU A 280 -13.58 10.81 8.14
CA LEU A 280 -13.89 11.65 9.29
C LEU A 280 -12.79 12.71 9.45
N TYR A 281 -13.19 13.94 9.64
CA TYR A 281 -12.28 15.04 9.90
C TYR A 281 -12.63 15.76 11.21
N GLU A 282 -11.62 16.38 11.84
CA GLU A 282 -11.76 17.10 13.08
C GLU A 282 -11.56 18.62 12.85
N GLY A 283 -12.44 19.44 13.47
CA GLY A 283 -12.37 20.89 13.37
C GLY A 283 -12.76 21.44 12.00
N GLU A 284 -12.13 22.55 11.61
CA GLU A 284 -12.30 23.19 10.30
C GLU A 284 -11.24 22.66 9.33
N LEU A 285 -11.65 22.38 8.10
CA LEU A 285 -10.75 21.96 7.04
C LEU A 285 -10.05 23.19 6.44
N GLY A 286 -8.72 23.16 6.39
CA GLY A 286 -7.97 24.10 5.56
C GLY A 286 -8.12 23.79 4.08
N GLU A 287 -7.87 24.75 3.20
CA GLU A 287 -8.05 24.65 1.74
C GLU A 287 -7.45 23.36 1.12
N THR A 288 -6.22 23.03 1.51
CA THR A 288 -5.53 21.81 1.01
C THR A 288 -6.22 20.51 1.47
N ALA A 289 -6.73 20.48 2.69
CA ALA A 289 -7.43 19.31 3.21
C ALA A 289 -8.80 19.17 2.54
N GLU A 290 -9.51 20.27 2.35
CA GLU A 290 -10.80 20.32 1.66
C GLU A 290 -10.66 19.85 0.21
N ALA A 291 -9.67 20.34 -0.53
CA ALA A 291 -9.38 19.91 -1.89
C ALA A 291 -9.11 18.39 -1.97
N ARG A 292 -8.34 17.82 -1.02
CA ARG A 292 -8.09 16.38 -0.94
C ARG A 292 -9.37 15.59 -0.66
N MET A 293 -10.20 16.04 0.27
CA MET A 293 -11.46 15.37 0.61
C MET A 293 -12.44 15.39 -0.57
N SER A 294 -12.56 16.54 -1.27
CA SER A 294 -13.38 16.68 -2.48
C SER A 294 -12.91 15.75 -3.59
N ALA A 295 -11.61 15.70 -3.85
CA ALA A 295 -11.05 14.79 -4.85
C ALA A 295 -11.38 13.32 -4.55
N MET A 296 -11.28 12.88 -3.29
CA MET A 296 -11.63 11.53 -2.88
C MET A 296 -13.13 11.22 -3.04
N LYS A 297 -14.00 12.20 -2.89
CA LYS A 297 -15.45 12.06 -3.07
C LYS A 297 -15.83 12.01 -4.55
N GLU A 298 -15.20 12.82 -5.39
CA GLU A 298 -15.56 13.02 -6.80
C GLU A 298 -15.10 11.90 -7.72
N THR A 299 -13.97 11.26 -7.42
CA THR A 299 -13.39 10.27 -8.33
C THR A 299 -12.87 9.02 -7.65
N ASN A 300 -13.03 7.88 -8.34
CA ASN A 300 -12.38 6.61 -8.02
C ASN A 300 -11.14 6.35 -8.90
N ASP A 301 -10.91 7.17 -9.92
CA ASP A 301 -9.76 7.03 -10.82
C ASP A 301 -8.48 7.44 -10.10
N GLY A 302 -7.57 6.47 -9.90
CA GLY A 302 -6.29 6.70 -9.25
C GLY A 302 -5.37 7.64 -10.03
N PHE A 303 -5.47 7.69 -11.37
CA PHE A 303 -4.67 8.59 -12.19
C PHE A 303 -5.10 10.05 -11.97
N LYS A 304 -6.41 10.29 -12.00
CA LYS A 304 -6.97 11.62 -11.70
C LYS A 304 -6.63 12.07 -10.29
N ILE A 305 -6.69 11.17 -9.31
CA ILE A 305 -6.28 11.44 -7.92
C ILE A 305 -4.80 11.83 -7.86
N SER A 306 -3.95 11.16 -8.63
CA SER A 306 -2.52 11.44 -8.65
C SER A 306 -2.20 12.79 -9.32
N GLU A 307 -2.95 13.18 -10.35
CA GLU A 307 -2.84 14.49 -11.00
C GLU A 307 -3.23 15.61 -10.02
N ILE A 308 -4.35 15.43 -9.32
CA ILE A 308 -4.80 16.38 -8.27
C ILE A 308 -3.79 16.45 -7.12
N ASP A 309 -3.20 15.31 -6.68
CA ASP A 309 -2.16 15.30 -5.64
C ASP A 309 -0.91 16.09 -6.06
N LEU A 310 -0.55 16.01 -7.37
CA LEU A 310 0.53 16.79 -7.95
C LEU A 310 0.22 18.30 -7.95
N GLU A 311 -1.00 18.68 -8.33
CA GLU A 311 -1.43 20.08 -8.33
C GLU A 311 -1.43 20.68 -6.93
N ILE A 312 -1.97 19.95 -5.93
CA ILE A 312 -2.06 20.39 -4.53
C ILE A 312 -0.67 20.56 -3.91
N ARG A 313 0.26 19.62 -4.16
CA ARG A 313 1.62 19.66 -3.58
C ARG A 313 2.58 20.58 -4.32
N GLY A 314 2.30 20.83 -5.57
CA GLY A 314 3.24 21.50 -6.49
C GLY A 314 4.38 20.57 -6.96
N SER A 315 4.95 20.88 -8.13
CA SER A 315 5.99 20.07 -8.77
C SER A 315 7.29 19.94 -7.98
N GLY A 316 7.63 20.95 -7.17
CA GLY A 316 8.90 21.01 -6.43
C GLY A 316 9.00 20.01 -5.26
N GLU A 317 7.88 19.68 -4.62
CA GLU A 317 7.86 18.76 -3.46
C GLU A 317 7.96 17.29 -3.88
N ILE A 318 7.41 16.94 -5.06
CA ILE A 318 7.40 15.57 -5.58
C ILE A 318 8.75 15.15 -6.13
N LEU A 319 9.49 16.07 -6.72
CA LEU A 319 10.85 15.83 -7.21
C LEU A 319 11.88 15.64 -6.07
N GLY A 320 11.47 15.80 -4.80
CA GLY A 320 12.36 15.63 -3.65
C GLY A 320 13.44 16.71 -3.57
N THR A 321 13.25 17.83 -4.25
CA THR A 321 14.24 18.92 -4.33
C THR A 321 14.54 19.53 -2.97
N LYS A 322 13.61 19.50 -2.04
CA LYS A 322 13.83 19.99 -0.66
C LYS A 322 14.66 19.06 0.23
N GLN A 323 14.77 17.76 -0.10
CA GLN A 323 15.49 16.79 0.75
C GLN A 323 16.81 16.26 0.18
N SER A 324 17.07 16.38 -1.12
CA SER A 324 18.20 15.69 -1.77
C SER A 324 19.06 16.52 -2.72
N GLY A 325 18.92 17.85 -2.77
CA GLY A 325 19.70 18.68 -3.69
C GLY A 325 19.43 18.36 -5.17
N GLY A 326 18.24 17.88 -5.49
CA GLY A 326 17.83 17.55 -6.85
C GLY A 326 17.67 18.79 -7.73
N MET A 327 17.77 18.62 -9.04
CA MET A 327 17.69 19.69 -10.04
C MET A 327 16.42 20.54 -9.87
N GLU A 328 16.57 21.74 -9.38
CA GLU A 328 15.57 22.78 -9.52
C GLU A 328 15.55 23.20 -11.00
N LEU A 329 14.44 22.94 -11.67
CA LEU A 329 14.25 23.45 -13.01
C LEU A 329 14.07 24.96 -12.93
N LYS A 330 15.06 25.73 -13.34
CA LYS A 330 15.07 27.21 -13.18
C LYS A 330 14.03 27.92 -14.04
N ILE A 331 13.58 27.30 -15.12
CA ILE A 331 12.73 27.95 -16.15
C ILE A 331 11.51 27.10 -16.47
N ALA A 332 11.66 25.78 -16.62
CA ALA A 332 10.58 24.86 -16.96
C ALA A 332 9.74 24.51 -15.72
N ASP A 333 8.43 24.47 -15.90
CA ASP A 333 7.46 23.99 -14.92
C ASP A 333 6.77 22.74 -15.46
N LEU A 334 6.87 21.62 -14.74
CA LEU A 334 6.38 20.33 -15.18
C LEU A 334 4.86 20.27 -15.36
N ILE A 335 4.12 21.12 -14.67
CA ILE A 335 2.66 21.20 -14.80
C ILE A 335 2.31 22.13 -15.97
N ARG A 336 2.85 23.34 -15.97
CA ARG A 336 2.59 24.35 -17.00
C ARG A 336 3.06 23.88 -18.38
N ASP A 337 4.22 23.26 -18.44
CA ASP A 337 4.89 22.91 -19.68
C ASP A 337 4.64 21.45 -20.11
N ALA A 338 3.72 20.74 -19.45
CA ALA A 338 3.35 19.35 -19.71
C ALA A 338 2.99 19.09 -21.18
N GLN A 339 2.30 20.04 -21.82
CA GLN A 339 1.88 19.95 -23.23
C GLN A 339 3.07 19.88 -24.25
N PHE A 340 4.27 20.24 -23.84
CA PHE A 340 5.47 20.16 -24.69
C PHE A 340 6.21 18.83 -24.56
N LEU A 341 5.85 17.99 -23.59
CA LEU A 341 6.47 16.67 -23.37
C LEU A 341 5.87 15.58 -24.28
N ASP A 342 4.72 15.82 -24.90
CA ASP A 342 4.03 14.88 -25.78
C ASP A 342 4.50 14.96 -27.27
N LYS A 343 5.54 15.70 -27.56
CA LYS A 343 6.20 15.80 -28.88
C LYS A 343 7.60 15.21 -28.83
#